data_f141e7cf4aa9bd80798507c62d45461c
#
_entry.id   f141e7cf4aa9bd80798507c62d45461c
#
_cell.length_a   1.000
_cell.length_b   1.000
_cell.length_c   1.000
_cell.angle_alpha   90.00
_cell.angle_beta   90.00
_cell.angle_gamma   90.00
#
_symmetry.space_group_name_H-M   'P 1'
#
loop_
_entity.id
_entity.type
_entity.pdbx_description
1 polymer ?
#
loop_
_entity_poly.entity_id
_entity_poly.type
_entity_poly.pdbx_seq_one_letter_code
_entity_poly.pdbx_strand_id
1 'polypeptide(L)'
;MKRILIAEDNDSNYILMNYILKRHYEFFRARNGQEAVDLALSEKPDLILMDLKMPVMDGLEATRQIKAEMPDLPIVALTANAFDSDRQAALEAGCDDFLSKPVNAEKCIQTIAKFIGE
;
A
#
# COMPACT_ATOMS: atom_id res chain seq x y z
N MET A 1 10.15 12.86 8.92
CA MET A 1 9.38 11.59 8.97
C MET A 1 9.31 10.94 7.61
N LYS A 2 9.32 9.65 7.58
CA LYS A 2 9.08 8.91 6.34
C LYS A 2 7.62 9.11 5.89
N ARG A 3 7.41 9.02 4.57
CA ARG A 3 6.12 9.33 3.94
C ARG A 3 5.51 8.07 3.34
N ILE A 4 4.27 7.81 3.69
CA ILE A 4 3.54 6.62 3.25
C ILE A 4 2.38 7.05 2.34
N LEU A 5 2.29 6.44 1.17
CA LEU A 5 1.11 6.59 0.32
C LEU A 5 0.14 5.45 0.67
N ILE A 6 -1.09 5.81 1.02
CA ILE A 6 -2.14 4.84 1.31
C ILE A 6 -3.12 4.84 0.15
N ALA A 7 -3.13 3.78 -0.64
CA ALA A 7 -4.08 3.61 -1.74
C ALA A 7 -5.24 2.76 -1.24
N GLU A 8 -6.36 3.42 -0.92
CA GLU A 8 -7.52 2.79 -0.33
C GLU A 8 -8.78 3.59 -0.68
N ASP A 9 -9.74 2.96 -1.33
CA ASP A 9 -10.97 3.63 -1.76
C ASP A 9 -12.06 3.64 -0.67
N ASN A 10 -11.99 2.75 0.30
CA ASN A 10 -12.97 2.67 1.39
C ASN A 10 -12.59 3.60 2.53
N ASP A 11 -13.48 4.54 2.85
CA ASP A 11 -13.19 5.54 3.88
C ASP A 11 -12.97 4.93 5.26
N SER A 12 -13.72 3.90 5.63
CA SER A 12 -13.56 3.25 6.94
C SER A 12 -12.19 2.60 7.08
N ASN A 13 -11.74 1.93 6.04
CA ASN A 13 -10.41 1.31 6.04
C ASN A 13 -9.32 2.38 6.08
N TYR A 14 -9.50 3.48 5.35
CA TYR A 14 -8.54 4.57 5.37
C TYR A 14 -8.46 5.22 6.75
N ILE A 15 -9.60 5.42 7.41
CA ILE A 15 -9.63 5.98 8.77
C ILE A 15 -8.84 5.09 9.73
N LEU A 16 -8.98 3.77 9.63
CA LEU A 16 -8.21 2.84 10.43
C LEU A 16 -6.71 3.00 10.19
N MET A 17 -6.30 3.08 8.92
CA MET A 17 -4.89 3.26 8.57
C MET A 17 -4.36 4.59 9.10
N ASN A 18 -5.15 5.66 8.98
CA ASN A 18 -4.82 6.97 9.52
C ASN A 18 -4.53 6.87 11.03
N TYR A 19 -5.43 6.24 11.77
CA TYR A 19 -5.27 6.06 13.21
C TYR A 19 -3.99 5.28 13.54
N ILE A 20 -3.68 4.25 12.79
CA ILE A 20 -2.48 3.43 13.01
C ILE A 20 -1.20 4.25 12.75
N LEU A 21 -1.17 5.04 11.69
CA LEU A 21 0.06 5.66 11.20
C LEU A 21 0.34 7.06 11.75
N LYS A 22 -0.66 7.77 12.22
CA LYS A 22 -0.55 9.22 12.49
C LYS A 22 0.56 9.62 13.44
N ARG A 23 1.02 8.74 14.33
CA ARG A 23 2.09 9.04 15.29
C ARG A 23 3.47 8.60 14.83
N HIS A 24 3.53 7.88 13.71
CA HIS A 24 4.77 7.25 13.25
C HIS A 24 5.27 7.79 11.92
N TYR A 25 4.35 8.17 11.04
CA TYR A 25 4.69 8.55 9.67
C TYR A 25 3.83 9.70 9.19
N GLU A 26 4.34 10.43 8.19
CA GLU A 26 3.50 11.29 7.37
C GLU A 26 2.82 10.41 6.33
N PHE A 27 1.60 10.73 5.94
CA PHE A 27 0.90 9.91 4.95
C PHE A 27 -0.06 10.75 4.14
N PHE A 28 -0.39 10.24 2.96
CA PHE A 28 -1.35 10.87 2.06
C PHE A 28 -2.10 9.76 1.33
N ARG A 29 -3.18 10.11 0.67
CA ARG A 29 -4.14 9.14 0.17
C ARG A 29 -4.28 9.15 -1.34
N ALA A 30 -4.39 7.94 -1.95
CA ALA A 30 -4.92 7.73 -3.29
C ALA A 30 -6.25 6.99 -3.14
N ARG A 31 -7.26 7.35 -3.93
CA ARG A 31 -8.60 6.76 -3.85
C ARG A 31 -8.83 5.67 -4.89
N ASN A 32 -7.93 5.51 -5.83
CA ASN A 32 -7.99 4.47 -6.84
C ASN A 32 -6.57 4.19 -7.35
N GLY A 33 -6.45 3.17 -8.20
CA GLY A 33 -5.15 2.77 -8.71
C GLY A 33 -4.48 3.82 -9.58
N GLN A 34 -5.26 4.57 -10.36
CA GLN A 34 -4.67 5.61 -11.21
C GLN A 34 -4.09 6.74 -10.36
N GLU A 35 -4.80 7.18 -9.32
CA GLU A 35 -4.25 8.16 -8.38
C GLU A 35 -3.00 7.64 -7.70
N ALA A 36 -2.98 6.34 -7.36
CA ALA A 36 -1.81 5.74 -6.72
C ALA A 36 -0.58 5.83 -7.64
N VAL A 37 -0.74 5.51 -8.92
CA VAL A 37 0.34 5.64 -9.90
C VAL A 37 0.81 7.09 -10.00
N ASP A 38 -0.14 8.01 -10.17
CA ASP A 38 0.18 9.43 -10.35
C ASP A 38 0.90 10.00 -9.13
N LEU A 39 0.41 9.70 -7.93
CA LEU A 39 1.01 10.20 -6.69
C LEU A 39 2.36 9.54 -6.38
N ALA A 40 2.50 8.26 -6.68
CA ALA A 40 3.79 7.59 -6.49
C ALA A 40 4.87 8.25 -7.34
N LEU A 41 4.55 8.56 -8.58
CA LEU A 41 5.53 9.17 -9.49
C LEU A 41 5.81 10.64 -9.15
N SER A 42 4.80 11.41 -8.73
CA SER A 42 4.96 12.83 -8.44
C SER A 42 5.50 13.10 -7.03
N GLU A 43 5.04 12.36 -6.03
CA GLU A 43 5.38 12.62 -4.62
C GLU A 43 6.51 11.73 -4.10
N LYS A 44 6.80 10.64 -4.76
CA LYS A 44 7.89 9.71 -4.41
C LYS A 44 7.86 9.31 -2.93
N PRO A 45 6.80 8.63 -2.49
CA PRO A 45 6.71 8.18 -1.10
C PRO A 45 7.82 7.18 -0.77
N ASP A 46 8.03 6.93 0.52
CA ASP A 46 9.00 5.94 0.97
C ASP A 46 8.45 4.52 0.93
N LEU A 47 7.13 4.37 0.98
CA LEU A 47 6.46 3.08 0.93
C LEU A 47 5.00 3.30 0.53
N ILE A 48 4.38 2.31 -0.11
CA ILE A 48 2.97 2.34 -0.45
C ILE A 48 2.25 1.19 0.25
N LEU A 49 1.11 1.50 0.89
CA LEU A 49 0.14 0.50 1.32
C LEU A 49 -0.94 0.47 0.24
N MET A 50 -1.04 -0.64 -0.47
CA MET A 50 -1.84 -0.74 -1.71
C MET A 50 -2.99 -1.72 -1.55
N ASP A 51 -4.22 -1.21 -1.50
CA ASP A 51 -5.41 -2.06 -1.59
C ASP A 51 -5.45 -2.68 -2.99
N LEU A 52 -5.70 -3.98 -3.04
CA LEU A 52 -5.71 -4.69 -4.33
C LEU A 52 -6.99 -4.46 -5.12
N LYS A 53 -8.11 -4.17 -4.45
CA LYS A 53 -9.42 -4.03 -5.10
C LYS A 53 -9.88 -2.58 -5.02
N MET A 54 -9.69 -1.84 -6.10
CA MET A 54 -10.08 -0.44 -6.20
C MET A 54 -10.71 -0.16 -7.55
N PRO A 55 -11.56 0.89 -7.65
CA PRO A 55 -12.14 1.26 -8.94
C PRO A 55 -11.11 1.92 -9.85
N VAL A 56 -11.47 2.11 -11.10
CA VAL A 56 -10.68 2.73 -12.16
C VAL A 56 -9.50 1.84 -12.57
N MET A 57 -8.57 1.60 -11.64
CA MET A 57 -7.44 0.69 -11.85
C MET A 57 -7.23 -0.03 -10.52
N ASP A 58 -7.17 -1.37 -10.53
CA ASP A 58 -6.95 -2.11 -9.29
C ASP A 58 -5.50 -2.00 -8.82
N GLY A 59 -5.26 -2.46 -7.58
CA GLY A 59 -3.94 -2.34 -6.97
C GLY A 59 -2.88 -3.20 -7.64
N LEU A 60 -3.26 -4.31 -8.26
CA LEU A 60 -2.30 -5.16 -8.97
C LEU A 60 -1.73 -4.46 -10.18
N GLU A 61 -2.60 -3.85 -11.00
CA GLU A 61 -2.15 -3.10 -12.17
C GLU A 61 -1.36 -1.85 -11.76
N ALA A 62 -1.83 -1.14 -10.72
CA ALA A 62 -1.11 0.02 -10.20
C ALA A 62 0.30 -0.38 -9.76
N THR A 63 0.43 -1.52 -9.06
CA THR A 63 1.72 -2.02 -8.62
C THR A 63 2.65 -2.29 -9.81
N ARG A 64 2.16 -2.95 -10.85
CA ARG A 64 2.96 -3.22 -12.05
C ARG A 64 3.49 -1.93 -12.66
N GLN A 65 2.62 -0.93 -12.81
CA GLN A 65 3.01 0.35 -13.42
C GLN A 65 4.02 1.10 -12.55
N ILE A 66 3.79 1.13 -11.23
CA ILE A 66 4.70 1.81 -10.31
C ILE A 66 6.06 1.12 -10.30
N LYS A 67 6.08 -0.20 -10.21
CA LYS A 67 7.34 -0.96 -10.16
C LYS A 67 8.14 -0.84 -11.46
N ALA A 68 7.46 -0.64 -12.59
CA ALA A 68 8.14 -0.42 -13.87
C ALA A 68 9.00 0.86 -13.82
N GLU A 69 8.53 1.89 -13.12
CA GLU A 69 9.22 3.18 -13.01
C GLU A 69 10.08 3.29 -11.75
N MET A 70 9.65 2.65 -10.66
CA MET A 70 10.28 2.75 -9.35
C MET A 70 10.45 1.35 -8.75
N PRO A 71 11.34 0.53 -9.30
CA PRO A 71 11.46 -0.88 -8.88
C PRO A 71 11.88 -1.09 -7.43
N ASP A 72 12.52 -0.10 -6.82
CA ASP A 72 12.98 -0.21 -5.43
C ASP A 72 11.99 0.32 -4.41
N LEU A 73 10.88 0.91 -4.84
CA LEU A 73 9.87 1.44 -3.92
C LEU A 73 9.09 0.28 -3.28
N PRO A 74 9.13 0.14 -1.94
CA PRO A 74 8.38 -0.93 -1.29
C PRO A 74 6.88 -0.74 -1.44
N ILE A 75 6.18 -1.80 -1.83
CA ILE A 75 4.72 -1.82 -1.94
C ILE A 75 4.20 -2.99 -1.12
N VAL A 76 3.39 -2.69 -0.11
CA VAL A 76 2.75 -3.68 0.75
C VAL A 76 1.28 -3.78 0.36
N ALA A 77 0.86 -4.95 -0.09
CA ALA A 77 -0.52 -5.17 -0.50
C ALA A 77 -1.44 -5.26 0.70
N LEU A 78 -2.64 -4.68 0.58
CA LEU A 78 -3.72 -4.84 1.56
C LEU A 78 -4.77 -5.76 0.92
N THR A 79 -5.03 -6.91 1.53
CA THR A 79 -5.94 -7.89 0.96
C THR A 79 -7.03 -8.27 1.97
N ALA A 80 -8.26 -8.39 1.49
CA ALA A 80 -9.39 -8.88 2.30
C ALA A 80 -9.26 -10.38 2.55
N ASN A 81 -8.44 -11.05 1.78
CA ASN A 81 -8.32 -12.50 1.82
C ASN A 81 -6.84 -12.89 1.69
N ALA A 82 -6.27 -13.38 2.79
CA ALA A 82 -4.87 -13.77 2.84
C ALA A 82 -4.63 -15.18 2.27
N PHE A 83 -5.58 -15.70 1.50
CA PHE A 83 -5.43 -17.01 0.85
C PHE A 83 -4.44 -16.93 -0.30
N ASP A 84 -3.90 -18.08 -0.65
CA ASP A 84 -2.79 -18.23 -1.59
C ASP A 84 -2.98 -17.49 -2.91
N SER A 85 -4.20 -17.46 -3.48
CA SER A 85 -4.42 -16.84 -4.78
C SER A 85 -4.19 -15.33 -4.77
N ASP A 86 -4.69 -14.61 -3.77
CA ASP A 86 -4.50 -13.16 -3.66
C ASP A 86 -3.04 -12.82 -3.33
N ARG A 87 -2.45 -13.59 -2.44
CA ARG A 87 -1.05 -13.46 -2.07
C ARG A 87 -0.14 -13.68 -3.28
N GLN A 88 -0.42 -14.72 -4.04
CA GLN A 88 0.36 -15.05 -5.22
C GLN A 88 0.24 -13.94 -6.28
N ALA A 89 -0.97 -13.45 -6.51
CA ALA A 89 -1.21 -12.37 -7.47
C ALA A 89 -0.47 -11.10 -7.06
N ALA A 90 -0.46 -10.76 -5.77
CA ALA A 90 0.25 -9.59 -5.26
C ALA A 90 1.75 -9.73 -5.51
N LEU A 91 2.33 -10.87 -5.19
CA LEU A 91 3.76 -11.10 -5.39
C LEU A 91 4.13 -11.06 -6.87
N GLU A 92 3.32 -11.65 -7.73
CA GLU A 92 3.55 -11.64 -9.17
C GLU A 92 3.47 -10.23 -9.76
N ALA A 93 2.62 -9.38 -9.20
CA ALA A 93 2.52 -7.97 -9.64
C ALA A 93 3.71 -7.14 -9.18
N GLY A 94 4.48 -7.62 -8.21
CA GLY A 94 5.67 -6.94 -7.71
C GLY A 94 5.57 -6.42 -6.28
N CYS A 95 4.50 -6.77 -5.55
CA CYS A 95 4.39 -6.37 -4.15
C CYS A 95 5.48 -7.05 -3.31
N ASP A 96 6.00 -6.31 -2.34
CA ASP A 96 7.10 -6.80 -1.50
C ASP A 96 6.61 -7.56 -0.28
N ASP A 97 5.38 -7.29 0.14
CA ASP A 97 4.76 -7.98 1.27
C ASP A 97 3.25 -7.76 1.20
N PHE A 98 2.51 -8.28 2.14
CA PHE A 98 1.06 -8.11 2.20
C PHE A 98 0.57 -8.10 3.64
N LEU A 99 -0.59 -7.47 3.86
CA LEU A 99 -1.28 -7.44 5.15
C LEU A 99 -2.75 -7.80 4.92
N SER A 100 -3.32 -8.62 5.80
CA SER A 100 -4.74 -9.00 5.74
C SER A 100 -5.60 -7.92 6.37
N LYS A 101 -6.77 -7.69 5.82
CA LYS A 101 -7.79 -6.83 6.43
C LYS A 101 -8.65 -7.67 7.40
N PRO A 102 -9.10 -7.11 8.51
CA PRO A 102 -8.75 -5.79 9.02
C PRO A 102 -7.29 -5.74 9.47
N VAL A 103 -6.64 -4.62 9.19
CA VAL A 103 -5.20 -4.48 9.44
C VAL A 103 -4.93 -4.39 10.94
N ASN A 104 -4.02 -5.21 11.42
CA ASN A 104 -3.54 -5.17 12.80
C ASN A 104 -2.50 -4.07 12.93
N ALA A 105 -2.68 -3.16 13.91
CA ALA A 105 -1.81 -2.00 14.06
C ALA A 105 -0.35 -2.37 14.27
N GLU A 106 -0.09 -3.29 15.19
CA GLU A 106 1.27 -3.72 15.50
C GLU A 106 1.95 -4.35 14.29
N LYS A 107 1.26 -5.26 13.62
CA LYS A 107 1.80 -5.93 12.45
C LYS A 107 2.06 -4.96 11.30
N CYS A 108 1.17 -3.97 11.13
CA CYS A 108 1.32 -2.95 10.11
C CYS A 108 2.61 -2.15 10.34
N ILE A 109 2.80 -1.65 11.57
CA ILE A 109 3.99 -0.87 11.91
C ILE A 109 5.26 -1.72 11.76
N GLN A 110 5.24 -2.96 12.21
CA GLN A 110 6.38 -3.87 12.07
C GLN A 110 6.73 -4.09 10.60
N THR A 111 5.72 -4.30 9.76
CA THR A 111 5.93 -4.53 8.33
C THR A 111 6.54 -3.31 7.66
N ILE A 112 6.01 -2.12 7.95
CA ILE A 112 6.54 -0.88 7.38
C ILE A 112 7.99 -0.67 7.84
N ALA A 113 8.26 -0.83 9.14
CA ALA A 113 9.60 -0.64 9.70
C ALA A 113 10.63 -1.58 9.07
N LYS A 114 10.20 -2.80 8.70
CA LYS A 114 11.06 -3.77 8.04
C LYS A 114 11.65 -3.21 6.74
N PHE A 115 10.89 -2.39 6.01
CA PHE A 115 11.31 -1.86 4.71
C PHE A 115 11.97 -0.49 4.81
N ILE A 116 11.54 0.38 5.70
CA ILE A 116 12.04 1.76 5.74
C ILE A 116 12.68 2.16 7.08
N GLY A 117 12.72 1.25 8.06
CA GLY A 117 13.54 1.40 9.26
C GLY A 117 13.03 2.34 10.34
N GLU A 118 11.78 2.76 10.28
CA GLU A 118 11.22 3.65 11.32
C GLU A 118 10.01 3.07 11.99
#